data_68a724a7a83e33297eb987b0825ae1ba
#
_entry.id   68a724a7a83e33297eb987b0825ae1ba
#
_cell.length_a   1.000
_cell.length_b   1.000
_cell.length_c   1.000
_cell.angle_alpha   90.00
_cell.angle_beta   90.00
_cell.angle_gamma   90.00
#
_symmetry.space_group_name_H-M   'P 1'
#
loop_
_entity.id
_entity.type
_entity.pdbx_description
1 polymer ?
#
loop_
_entity_poly.entity_id
_entity_poly.type
_entity_poly.pdbx_seq_one_letter_code
_entity_poly.pdbx_strand_id
1 'polypeptide(L)'
;KAPVNKTDWSPLAGKDVLIWPDRDRPGFGYAEAASQAVLGAGASSCNILLPPDERPDGWDAADAIDEGFDVQAFVASGPRMTVHPVSDGDHAPDDPDNSDNTVWGTEDALAVNFTRRYHSDWRYVANWGKWLMWDGQRWRTEETLAATDLIRHVCRHAAVQAESPKVATKLAASSTVGGVERLARTDRRHAATADEWDADIW
;
A
#
# COMPACT_ATOMS: atom_id res chain seq x y z
N LYS A 1 2.07 -18.83 -14.17
CA LYS A 1 2.53 -17.43 -14.32
C LYS A 1 4.01 -17.44 -14.75
N ALA A 2 4.41 -16.50 -15.63
CA ALA A 2 5.82 -16.33 -15.98
C ALA A 2 6.59 -15.77 -14.78
N PRO A 3 7.81 -16.21 -14.50
CA PRO A 3 8.61 -15.65 -13.42
C PRO A 3 8.87 -14.15 -13.66
N VAL A 4 8.68 -13.31 -12.64
CA VAL A 4 8.85 -11.85 -12.73
C VAL A 4 10.23 -11.48 -13.27
N ASN A 5 11.27 -12.14 -12.78
CA ASN A 5 12.67 -11.90 -13.16
C ASN A 5 13.08 -12.41 -14.56
N LYS A 6 12.19 -13.12 -15.27
CA LYS A 6 12.39 -13.60 -16.64
C LYS A 6 11.48 -12.91 -17.65
N THR A 7 10.63 -12.01 -17.19
CA THR A 7 9.69 -11.25 -18.02
C THR A 7 10.34 -9.93 -18.45
N ASP A 8 10.24 -9.60 -19.73
CA ASP A 8 10.63 -8.28 -20.22
C ASP A 8 9.50 -7.28 -19.95
N TRP A 9 9.75 -6.35 -19.05
CA TRP A 9 8.81 -5.32 -18.65
C TRP A 9 9.00 -4.00 -19.40
N SER A 10 10.04 -3.89 -20.24
CA SER A 10 10.36 -2.65 -21.00
C SER A 10 9.22 -2.09 -21.85
N PRO A 11 8.28 -2.90 -22.43
CA PRO A 11 7.14 -2.37 -23.16
C PRO A 11 6.16 -1.52 -22.31
N LEU A 12 6.26 -1.60 -20.99
CA LEU A 12 5.44 -0.83 -20.04
C LEU A 12 6.05 0.52 -19.65
N ALA A 13 7.23 0.86 -20.15
CA ALA A 13 7.86 2.16 -19.92
C ALA A 13 6.92 3.31 -20.34
N GLY A 14 6.74 4.31 -19.47
CA GLY A 14 5.85 5.45 -19.66
C GLY A 14 4.36 5.12 -19.60
N LYS A 15 3.96 3.92 -19.19
CA LYS A 15 2.55 3.52 -19.05
C LYS A 15 2.07 3.63 -17.61
N ASP A 16 0.76 3.85 -17.47
CA ASP A 16 0.08 3.63 -16.20
C ASP A 16 -0.38 2.16 -16.15
N VAL A 17 0.10 1.45 -15.12
CA VAL A 17 -0.10 0.00 -15.01
C VAL A 17 -1.03 -0.30 -13.85
N LEU A 18 -2.00 -1.17 -14.08
CA LEU A 18 -2.90 -1.70 -13.07
C LEU A 18 -2.74 -3.22 -13.03
N ILE A 19 -2.40 -3.76 -11.87
CA ILE A 19 -2.26 -5.19 -11.64
C ILE A 19 -3.50 -5.69 -10.89
N TRP A 20 -4.16 -6.71 -11.43
CA TRP A 20 -5.21 -7.44 -10.74
C TRP A 20 -4.65 -8.77 -10.27
N PRO A 21 -4.35 -8.92 -8.98
CA PRO A 21 -3.85 -10.19 -8.44
C PRO A 21 -4.97 -11.21 -8.26
N ASP A 22 -4.63 -12.49 -8.29
CA ASP A 22 -5.49 -13.51 -7.71
C ASP A 22 -5.63 -13.21 -6.20
N ARG A 23 -6.81 -13.46 -5.65
CA ARG A 23 -7.10 -13.20 -4.24
C ARG A 23 -6.54 -14.33 -3.36
N ASP A 24 -5.23 -14.52 -3.40
CA ASP A 24 -4.49 -15.47 -2.59
C ASP A 24 -3.06 -14.97 -2.28
N ARG A 25 -2.39 -15.62 -1.35
CA ARG A 25 -1.01 -15.28 -0.97
C ARG A 25 -0.05 -15.28 -2.17
N PRO A 26 0.01 -16.32 -3.03
CA PRO A 26 0.87 -16.32 -4.21
C PRO A 26 0.54 -15.21 -5.21
N GLY A 27 -0.74 -14.88 -5.40
CA GLY A 27 -1.20 -13.84 -6.31
C GLY A 27 -0.74 -12.44 -5.86
N PHE A 28 -0.94 -12.11 -4.59
CA PHE A 28 -0.46 -10.85 -4.03
C PHE A 28 1.07 -10.75 -4.03
N GLY A 29 1.79 -11.81 -3.66
CA GLY A 29 3.26 -11.82 -3.71
C GLY A 29 3.78 -11.63 -5.13
N TYR A 30 3.12 -12.21 -6.14
CA TYR A 30 3.44 -11.98 -7.54
C TYR A 30 3.19 -10.52 -7.93
N ALA A 31 2.05 -9.94 -7.55
CA ALA A 31 1.70 -8.57 -7.88
C ALA A 31 2.69 -7.55 -7.28
N GLU A 32 3.14 -7.78 -6.05
CA GLU A 32 4.16 -6.93 -5.42
C GLU A 32 5.50 -7.01 -6.17
N ALA A 33 5.97 -8.21 -6.47
CA ALA A 33 7.22 -8.38 -7.22
C ALA A 33 7.11 -7.80 -8.64
N ALA A 34 5.99 -8.02 -9.33
CA ALA A 34 5.74 -7.50 -10.66
C ALA A 34 5.65 -5.97 -10.67
N SER A 35 5.01 -5.36 -9.67
CA SER A 35 4.89 -3.90 -9.59
C SER A 35 6.24 -3.20 -9.47
N GLN A 36 7.16 -3.74 -8.67
CA GLN A 36 8.52 -3.21 -8.57
C GLN A 36 9.30 -3.37 -9.89
N ALA A 37 9.16 -4.52 -10.55
CA ALA A 37 9.80 -4.75 -11.86
C ALA A 37 9.25 -3.80 -12.95
N VAL A 38 7.94 -3.55 -12.95
CA VAL A 38 7.25 -2.62 -13.85
C VAL A 38 7.73 -1.18 -13.64
N LEU A 39 7.79 -0.73 -12.37
CA LEU A 39 8.31 0.61 -12.05
C LEU A 39 9.79 0.72 -12.36
N GLY A 40 10.60 -0.30 -12.07
CA GLY A 40 12.02 -0.37 -12.44
C GLY A 40 12.24 -0.34 -13.96
N ALA A 41 11.29 -0.79 -14.76
CA ALA A 41 11.30 -0.69 -16.22
C ALA A 41 10.85 0.68 -16.75
N GLY A 42 10.49 1.63 -15.88
CA GLY A 42 10.14 3.00 -16.24
C GLY A 42 8.66 3.26 -16.48
N ALA A 43 7.75 2.47 -15.96
CA ALA A 43 6.33 2.79 -15.97
C ALA A 43 6.06 4.12 -15.24
N SER A 44 5.08 4.90 -15.71
CA SER A 44 4.69 6.19 -15.10
C SER A 44 4.02 6.01 -13.74
N SER A 45 3.22 4.96 -13.61
CA SER A 45 2.59 4.56 -12.35
C SER A 45 2.31 3.07 -12.32
N CYS A 46 2.21 2.51 -11.11
CA CYS A 46 1.75 1.14 -10.93
C CYS A 46 0.80 1.06 -9.73
N ASN A 47 -0.36 0.47 -9.95
CA ASN A 47 -1.35 0.22 -8.91
C ASN A 47 -1.70 -1.26 -8.86
N ILE A 48 -2.00 -1.77 -7.67
CA ILE A 48 -2.50 -3.13 -7.46
C ILE A 48 -3.96 -3.02 -7.01
N LEU A 49 -4.89 -3.64 -7.74
CA LEU A 49 -6.29 -3.76 -7.31
C LEU A 49 -6.37 -4.62 -6.05
N LEU A 50 -7.27 -4.25 -5.17
CA LEU A 50 -7.59 -5.01 -3.97
C LEU A 50 -8.91 -5.74 -4.21
N PRO A 51 -8.87 -7.06 -4.50
CA PRO A 51 -10.08 -7.86 -4.68
C PRO A 51 -11.00 -7.79 -3.46
N PRO A 52 -12.34 -7.83 -3.65
CA PRO A 52 -13.29 -7.75 -2.54
C PRO A 52 -13.08 -8.87 -1.52
N ASP A 53 -13.17 -8.54 -0.23
CA ASP A 53 -12.89 -9.48 0.87
C ASP A 53 -13.86 -10.68 0.93
N GLU A 54 -15.07 -10.51 0.43
CA GLU A 54 -16.11 -11.54 0.38
C GLU A 54 -15.91 -12.60 -0.70
N ARG A 55 -14.95 -12.39 -1.61
CA ARG A 55 -14.64 -13.34 -2.67
C ARG A 55 -13.81 -14.51 -2.16
N PRO A 56 -13.92 -15.70 -2.78
CA PRO A 56 -13.16 -16.87 -2.36
C PRO A 56 -11.65 -16.70 -2.59
N ASP A 57 -10.88 -17.52 -1.90
CA ASP A 57 -9.45 -17.62 -2.11
C ASP A 57 -9.13 -18.06 -3.55
N GLY A 58 -8.16 -17.42 -4.18
CA GLY A 58 -7.81 -17.66 -5.58
C GLY A 58 -8.67 -16.92 -6.61
N TRP A 59 -9.73 -16.20 -6.20
CA TRP A 59 -10.57 -15.44 -7.13
C TRP A 59 -9.75 -14.44 -7.95
N ASP A 60 -9.96 -14.46 -9.26
CA ASP A 60 -9.21 -13.67 -10.22
C ASP A 60 -10.11 -12.93 -11.24
N ALA A 61 -9.50 -12.31 -12.24
CA ALA A 61 -10.24 -11.59 -13.27
C ALA A 61 -11.08 -12.50 -14.17
N ALA A 62 -10.71 -13.78 -14.34
CA ALA A 62 -11.49 -14.72 -15.12
C ALA A 62 -12.75 -15.14 -14.38
N ASP A 63 -12.63 -15.43 -13.07
CA ASP A 63 -13.78 -15.70 -12.21
C ASP A 63 -14.75 -14.52 -12.19
N ALA A 64 -14.22 -13.28 -12.10
CA ALA A 64 -15.02 -12.07 -12.14
C ALA A 64 -15.86 -11.96 -13.43
N ILE A 65 -15.27 -12.28 -14.57
CA ILE A 65 -15.99 -12.27 -15.87
C ILE A 65 -17.04 -13.38 -15.89
N ASP A 66 -16.71 -14.58 -15.48
CA ASP A 66 -17.59 -15.76 -15.54
C ASP A 66 -18.84 -15.60 -14.64
N GLU A 67 -18.71 -14.92 -13.51
CA GLU A 67 -19.85 -14.66 -12.61
C GLU A 67 -20.63 -13.37 -12.94
N GLY A 68 -20.23 -12.63 -13.99
CA GLY A 68 -20.88 -11.37 -14.37
C GLY A 68 -20.61 -10.20 -13.42
N PHE A 69 -19.47 -10.22 -12.71
CA PHE A 69 -19.02 -9.10 -11.90
C PHE A 69 -18.78 -7.86 -12.76
N ASP A 70 -19.07 -6.66 -12.25
CA ASP A 70 -18.83 -5.42 -13.00
C ASP A 70 -17.32 -5.09 -13.03
N VAL A 71 -16.61 -5.82 -13.91
CA VAL A 71 -15.17 -5.68 -14.14
C VAL A 71 -14.82 -4.24 -14.56
N GLN A 72 -15.66 -3.60 -15.38
CA GLN A 72 -15.39 -2.26 -15.89
C GLN A 72 -15.44 -1.22 -14.76
N ALA A 73 -16.46 -1.25 -13.92
CA ALA A 73 -16.56 -0.38 -12.75
C ALA A 73 -15.41 -0.64 -11.77
N PHE A 74 -15.06 -1.92 -11.52
CA PHE A 74 -13.98 -2.28 -10.61
C PHE A 74 -12.61 -1.81 -11.09
N VAL A 75 -12.29 -1.97 -12.38
CA VAL A 75 -11.05 -1.45 -12.97
C VAL A 75 -11.02 0.08 -12.93
N ALA A 76 -12.16 0.75 -13.13
CA ALA A 76 -12.22 2.21 -13.13
C ALA A 76 -12.09 2.82 -11.73
N SER A 77 -12.75 2.26 -10.71
CA SER A 77 -12.91 2.88 -9.40
C SER A 77 -12.74 1.94 -8.20
N GLY A 78 -12.39 0.68 -8.42
CA GLY A 78 -12.18 -0.29 -7.35
C GLY A 78 -11.03 0.10 -6.42
N PRO A 79 -11.06 -0.39 -5.17
CA PRO A 79 -9.99 -0.17 -4.20
C PRO A 79 -8.65 -0.61 -4.78
N ARG A 80 -7.63 0.23 -4.64
CA ARG A 80 -6.29 -0.06 -5.17
C ARG A 80 -5.20 0.46 -4.27
N MET A 81 -4.07 -0.17 -4.34
CA MET A 81 -2.85 0.22 -3.67
C MET A 81 -1.90 0.81 -4.71
N THR A 82 -1.53 2.08 -4.55
CA THR A 82 -0.48 2.69 -5.36
C THR A 82 0.87 2.14 -4.93
N VAL A 83 1.68 1.72 -5.89
CA VAL A 83 3.03 1.24 -5.62
C VAL A 83 4.01 2.32 -6.04
N HIS A 84 4.93 2.64 -5.13
CA HIS A 84 6.03 3.57 -5.41
C HIS A 84 7.31 2.79 -5.72
N PRO A 85 8.18 3.30 -6.64
CA PRO A 85 9.48 2.69 -6.87
C PRO A 85 10.26 2.64 -5.55
N VAL A 86 10.88 1.52 -5.27
CA VAL A 86 11.94 1.47 -4.24
C VAL A 86 13.12 2.23 -4.85
N SER A 87 13.31 3.49 -4.47
CA SER A 87 14.48 4.26 -4.90
C SER A 87 15.69 3.77 -4.11
N ASP A 88 16.73 3.33 -4.83
CA ASP A 88 18.06 3.03 -4.24
C ASP A 88 18.69 4.25 -3.53
N GLY A 89 18.04 5.42 -3.57
CA GLY A 89 18.48 6.68 -2.98
C GLY A 89 17.86 7.05 -1.63
N ASP A 90 16.87 6.30 -1.14
CA ASP A 90 16.26 6.52 0.20
C ASP A 90 17.04 5.83 1.33
N HIS A 91 18.25 5.40 1.05
CA HIS A 91 19.22 5.12 2.09
C HIS A 91 19.79 6.45 2.59
N ALA A 92 19.09 7.09 3.52
CA ALA A 92 19.78 8.03 4.41
C ALA A 92 20.90 7.22 5.10
N PRO A 93 22.19 7.63 4.97
CA PRO A 93 23.31 6.78 5.37
C PRO A 93 23.42 6.51 6.88
N ASP A 94 22.49 7.01 7.69
CA ASP A 94 22.51 6.93 9.16
C ASP A 94 21.11 6.71 9.79
N ASP A 95 20.18 6.05 9.10
CA ASP A 95 18.96 5.60 9.78
C ASP A 95 19.24 4.23 10.44
N PRO A 96 19.46 4.19 11.77
CA PRO A 96 19.71 2.94 12.50
C PRO A 96 18.52 1.97 12.43
N ASP A 97 17.38 2.42 11.89
CA ASP A 97 16.15 1.64 11.79
C ASP A 97 15.98 0.94 10.43
N ASN A 98 16.96 1.11 9.52
CA ASN A 98 16.99 0.41 8.22
C ASN A 98 17.55 -1.02 8.34
N SER A 99 17.51 -1.60 9.53
CA SER A 99 17.75 -3.03 9.67
C SER A 99 16.53 -3.79 9.14
N ASP A 100 16.73 -4.61 8.12
CA ASP A 100 15.83 -5.63 7.56
C ASP A 100 15.40 -6.68 8.63
N ASN A 101 15.46 -6.30 9.90
CA ASN A 101 15.30 -7.13 11.09
C ASN A 101 13.93 -6.92 11.77
N THR A 102 12.97 -6.26 11.09
CA THR A 102 11.60 -6.19 11.59
C THR A 102 10.96 -7.58 11.51
N VAL A 103 10.63 -8.13 12.66
CA VAL A 103 9.96 -9.43 12.76
C VAL A 103 8.62 -9.32 12.02
N TRP A 104 8.49 -10.03 10.90
CA TRP A 104 7.28 -10.06 10.09
C TRP A 104 6.03 -10.28 10.95
N GLY A 105 4.94 -9.54 10.66
CA GLY A 105 3.66 -9.66 11.36
C GLY A 105 3.58 -8.91 12.70
N THR A 106 4.58 -8.09 13.04
CA THR A 106 4.47 -7.15 14.16
C THR A 106 3.74 -5.86 13.73
N GLU A 107 3.15 -5.15 14.70
CA GLU A 107 2.53 -3.83 14.44
C GLU A 107 3.54 -2.85 13.83
N ASP A 108 4.79 -2.92 14.27
CA ASP A 108 5.88 -2.09 13.76
C ASP A 108 6.21 -2.41 12.30
N ALA A 109 6.41 -3.68 11.94
CA ALA A 109 6.64 -4.08 10.55
C ALA A 109 5.49 -3.67 9.62
N LEU A 110 4.25 -3.73 10.10
CA LEU A 110 3.06 -3.29 9.35
C LEU A 110 3.03 -1.77 9.20
N ALA A 111 3.45 -1.01 10.22
CA ALA A 111 3.55 0.45 10.15
C ALA A 111 4.63 0.89 9.15
N VAL A 112 5.81 0.26 9.19
CA VAL A 112 6.87 0.48 8.19
C VAL A 112 6.39 0.14 6.78
N ASN A 113 5.65 -0.96 6.63
CA ASN A 113 5.07 -1.34 5.33
C ASN A 113 4.06 -0.31 4.82
N PHE A 114 3.16 0.19 5.68
CA PHE A 114 2.26 1.29 5.35
C PHE A 114 3.03 2.54 4.94
N THR A 115 4.04 2.93 5.70
CA THR A 115 4.84 4.12 5.42
C THR A 115 5.56 4.00 4.07
N ARG A 116 6.21 2.87 3.79
CA ARG A 116 6.88 2.64 2.50
C ARG A 116 5.95 2.84 1.30
N ARG A 117 4.65 2.49 1.45
CA ARG A 117 3.67 2.56 0.36
C ARG A 117 3.03 3.94 0.20
N TYR A 118 2.87 4.69 1.29
CA TYR A 118 1.98 5.84 1.30
C TYR A 118 2.62 7.15 1.75
N HIS A 119 3.89 7.17 2.16
CA HIS A 119 4.51 8.39 2.69
C HIS A 119 4.58 9.55 1.69
N SER A 120 4.59 9.30 0.37
CA SER A 120 4.56 10.36 -0.64
C SER A 120 3.25 11.14 -0.64
N ASP A 121 2.13 10.46 -0.36
CA ASP A 121 0.79 11.01 -0.49
C ASP A 121 0.11 11.28 0.85
N TRP A 122 0.78 10.96 1.96
CA TRP A 122 0.23 11.08 3.31
C TRP A 122 1.19 11.78 4.26
N ARG A 123 0.64 12.74 5.02
CA ARG A 123 1.35 13.43 6.10
C ARG A 123 0.50 13.42 7.35
N TYR A 124 1.16 13.45 8.50
CA TYR A 124 0.49 13.55 9.79
C TYR A 124 1.00 14.79 10.55
N VAL A 125 0.09 15.69 10.87
CA VAL A 125 0.39 16.89 11.66
C VAL A 125 -0.02 16.63 13.10
N ALA A 126 0.96 16.32 13.94
CA ALA A 126 0.73 15.95 15.33
C ALA A 126 0.01 17.02 16.14
N ASN A 127 0.33 18.31 15.89
CA ASN A 127 -0.31 19.44 16.56
C ASN A 127 -1.82 19.53 16.27
N TRP A 128 -2.24 19.13 15.08
CA TRP A 128 -3.66 19.09 14.69
C TRP A 128 -4.32 17.74 14.99
N GLY A 129 -3.52 16.70 15.25
CA GLY A 129 -4.01 15.33 15.39
C GLY A 129 -4.65 14.78 14.11
N LYS A 130 -4.19 15.24 12.94
CA LYS A 130 -4.84 14.96 11.65
C LYS A 130 -3.88 14.42 10.61
N TRP A 131 -4.40 13.49 9.82
CA TRP A 131 -3.81 13.10 8.56
C TRP A 131 -4.15 14.11 7.47
N LEU A 132 -3.19 14.34 6.56
CA LEU A 132 -3.38 15.05 5.32
C LEU A 132 -3.07 14.11 4.16
N MET A 133 -3.79 14.28 3.08
CA MET A 133 -3.69 13.48 1.87
C MET A 133 -3.43 14.41 0.68
N TRP A 134 -2.52 14.01 -0.21
CA TRP A 134 -2.28 14.67 -1.48
C TRP A 134 -3.36 14.27 -2.49
N ASP A 135 -4.08 15.25 -3.07
CA ASP A 135 -5.16 15.00 -4.04
C ASP A 135 -4.72 15.09 -5.52
N GLY A 136 -3.41 15.13 -5.73
CA GLY A 136 -2.79 15.34 -7.05
C GLY A 136 -2.48 16.81 -7.37
N GLN A 137 -2.99 17.75 -6.58
CA GLN A 137 -2.77 19.19 -6.75
C GLN A 137 -2.37 19.89 -5.45
N ARG A 138 -2.91 19.45 -4.31
CA ARG A 138 -2.68 20.05 -2.99
C ARG A 138 -2.88 19.05 -1.87
N TRP A 139 -2.33 19.37 -0.73
CA TRP A 139 -2.60 18.65 0.52
C TRP A 139 -3.98 19.04 1.06
N ARG A 140 -4.75 18.04 1.49
CA ARG A 140 -6.08 18.21 2.07
C ARG A 140 -6.15 17.48 3.40
N THR A 141 -6.84 18.07 4.37
CA THR A 141 -7.19 17.35 5.60
C THR A 141 -8.05 16.15 5.26
N GLU A 142 -7.66 14.99 5.75
CA GLU A 142 -8.42 13.77 5.62
C GLU A 142 -9.54 13.73 6.69
N GLU A 143 -10.78 13.49 6.27
CA GLU A 143 -11.97 13.57 7.11
C GLU A 143 -12.80 12.28 7.14
N THR A 144 -12.36 11.24 6.41
CA THR A 144 -13.15 10.02 6.15
C THR A 144 -12.56 8.77 6.80
N LEU A 145 -11.49 8.88 7.57
CA LEU A 145 -10.69 7.78 8.12
C LEU A 145 -10.00 6.92 7.02
N ALA A 146 -9.74 7.50 5.86
CA ALA A 146 -9.11 6.78 4.75
C ALA A 146 -7.71 6.27 5.11
N ALA A 147 -6.92 7.01 5.91
CA ALA A 147 -5.63 6.51 6.40
C ALA A 147 -5.80 5.22 7.22
N THR A 148 -6.79 5.18 8.10
CA THR A 148 -7.11 3.99 8.90
C THR A 148 -7.58 2.83 8.03
N ASP A 149 -8.34 3.11 6.98
CA ASP A 149 -8.80 2.09 6.04
C ASP A 149 -7.63 1.51 5.22
N LEU A 150 -6.72 2.34 4.73
CA LEU A 150 -5.49 1.87 4.08
C LEU A 150 -4.63 0.99 5.00
N ILE A 151 -4.48 1.37 6.27
CA ILE A 151 -3.79 0.57 7.27
C ILE A 151 -4.50 -0.77 7.48
N ARG A 152 -5.83 -0.75 7.52
CA ARG A 152 -6.65 -1.96 7.61
C ARG A 152 -6.41 -2.89 6.42
N HIS A 153 -6.26 -2.36 5.20
CA HIS A 153 -5.87 -3.14 4.03
C HIS A 153 -4.48 -3.76 4.18
N VAL A 154 -3.50 -3.01 4.67
CA VAL A 154 -2.15 -3.56 4.97
C VAL A 154 -2.23 -4.72 5.97
N CYS A 155 -3.01 -4.56 7.04
CA CYS A 155 -3.19 -5.60 8.06
C CYS A 155 -3.91 -6.85 7.49
N ARG A 156 -4.94 -6.68 6.66
CA ARG A 156 -5.64 -7.79 5.99
C ARG A 156 -4.75 -8.51 5.00
N HIS A 157 -3.99 -7.78 4.20
CA HIS A 157 -3.03 -8.37 3.29
C HIS A 157 -2.01 -9.23 4.04
N ALA A 158 -1.46 -8.75 5.15
CA ALA A 158 -0.59 -9.53 6.01
C ALA A 158 -1.31 -10.76 6.63
N ALA A 159 -2.58 -10.63 6.99
CA ALA A 159 -3.38 -11.73 7.52
C ALA A 159 -3.57 -12.87 6.51
N VAL A 160 -3.77 -12.55 5.23
CA VAL A 160 -3.84 -13.56 4.14
C VAL A 160 -2.52 -14.32 4.01
N GLN A 161 -1.40 -13.68 4.29
CA GLN A 161 -0.06 -14.29 4.23
C GLN A 161 0.33 -15.04 5.52
N ALA A 162 -0.52 -15.04 6.54
CA ALA A 162 -0.19 -15.63 7.82
C ALA A 162 -0.11 -17.16 7.78
N GLU A 163 0.85 -17.73 8.51
CA GLU A 163 1.09 -19.17 8.57
C GLU A 163 -0.01 -19.94 9.32
N SER A 164 -0.82 -19.26 10.12
CA SER A 164 -1.88 -19.90 10.90
C SER A 164 -3.12 -19.00 11.06
N PRO A 165 -4.33 -19.57 11.18
CA PRO A 165 -5.56 -18.81 11.41
C PRO A 165 -5.50 -17.93 12.66
N LYS A 166 -4.79 -18.34 13.71
CA LYS A 166 -4.63 -17.56 14.95
C LYS A 166 -3.84 -16.27 14.68
N VAL A 167 -2.77 -16.35 13.90
CA VAL A 167 -1.97 -15.19 13.50
C VAL A 167 -2.77 -14.30 12.58
N ALA A 168 -3.47 -14.86 11.58
CA ALA A 168 -4.36 -14.13 10.68
C ALA A 168 -5.41 -13.31 11.44
N THR A 169 -6.10 -13.93 12.40
CA THR A 169 -7.10 -13.25 13.23
C THR A 169 -6.49 -12.10 14.03
N LYS A 170 -5.29 -12.29 14.59
CA LYS A 170 -4.59 -11.24 15.33
C LYS A 170 -4.23 -10.06 14.41
N LEU A 171 -3.69 -10.35 13.22
CA LEU A 171 -3.29 -9.31 12.26
C LEU A 171 -4.48 -8.48 11.76
N ALA A 172 -5.64 -9.09 11.56
CA ALA A 172 -6.87 -8.43 11.15
C ALA A 172 -7.66 -7.76 12.29
N ALA A 173 -7.20 -7.87 13.54
CA ALA A 173 -7.90 -7.31 14.69
C ALA A 173 -7.85 -5.77 14.69
N SER A 174 -8.94 -5.13 15.16
CA SER A 174 -9.01 -3.67 15.27
C SER A 174 -7.94 -3.09 16.20
N SER A 175 -7.52 -3.83 17.22
CA SER A 175 -6.41 -3.46 18.11
C SER A 175 -5.09 -3.35 17.35
N THR A 176 -4.81 -4.30 16.45
CA THR A 176 -3.62 -4.29 15.59
C THR A 176 -3.67 -3.12 14.61
N VAL A 177 -4.80 -2.89 13.95
CA VAL A 177 -4.98 -1.72 13.06
C VAL A 177 -4.71 -0.42 13.81
N GLY A 178 -5.27 -0.24 15.00
CA GLY A 178 -5.03 0.94 15.83
C GLY A 178 -3.59 1.05 16.33
N GLY A 179 -2.91 -0.08 16.59
CA GLY A 179 -1.48 -0.14 16.93
C GLY A 179 -0.62 0.34 15.78
N VAL A 180 -0.84 -0.20 14.59
CA VAL A 180 -0.15 0.18 13.35
C VAL A 180 -0.35 1.65 13.05
N GLU A 181 -1.57 2.18 13.19
CA GLU A 181 -1.84 3.60 12.95
C GLU A 181 -1.05 4.50 13.89
N ARG A 182 -1.01 4.16 15.19
CA ARG A 182 -0.22 4.92 16.16
C ARG A 182 1.26 4.95 15.83
N LEU A 183 1.83 3.82 15.39
CA LEU A 183 3.23 3.73 15.00
C LEU A 183 3.49 4.50 13.70
N ALA A 184 2.62 4.37 12.69
CA ALA A 184 2.74 5.09 11.43
C ALA A 184 2.75 6.62 11.62
N ARG A 185 1.97 7.16 12.57
CA ARG A 185 1.98 8.60 12.90
C ARG A 185 3.31 9.11 13.44
N THR A 186 4.14 8.21 14.00
CA THR A 186 5.46 8.58 14.55
C THR A 186 6.57 8.52 13.51
N ASP A 187 6.32 7.90 12.36
CA ASP A 187 7.31 7.78 11.30
C ASP A 187 7.63 9.17 10.71
N ARG A 188 8.93 9.48 10.64
CA ARG A 188 9.42 10.79 10.18
C ARG A 188 9.03 11.12 8.75
N ARG A 189 8.81 10.13 7.91
CA ARG A 189 8.38 10.30 6.52
C ARG A 189 6.94 10.79 6.41
N HIS A 190 6.10 10.55 7.42
CA HIS A 190 4.76 11.10 7.52
C HIS A 190 4.69 12.41 8.31
N ALA A 191 5.66 12.64 9.21
CA ALA A 191 5.62 13.78 10.09
C ALA A 191 5.70 15.10 9.30
N ALA A 192 4.80 16.02 9.65
CA ALA A 192 4.80 17.40 9.17
C ALA A 192 4.43 18.35 10.31
N THR A 193 4.97 19.54 10.28
CA THR A 193 4.64 20.59 11.26
C THR A 193 3.54 21.50 10.74
N ALA A 194 2.80 22.16 11.66
CA ALA A 194 1.76 23.11 11.27
C ALA A 194 2.31 24.26 10.41
N ASP A 195 3.54 24.70 10.71
CA ASP A 195 4.17 25.85 10.06
C ASP A 195 4.58 25.60 8.61
N GLU A 196 4.67 24.31 8.20
CA GLU A 196 4.97 23.95 6.81
C GLU A 196 3.81 24.20 5.84
N TRP A 197 2.60 24.43 6.36
CA TRP A 197 1.37 24.48 5.55
C TRP A 197 0.83 25.88 5.32
N ASP A 198 1.24 26.86 6.13
CA ASP A 198 0.68 28.21 6.13
C ASP A 198 1.70 29.32 5.81
N ALA A 199 2.87 28.95 5.26
CA ALA A 199 3.94 29.93 4.99
C ALA A 199 3.61 30.95 3.89
N ASP A 200 2.53 30.73 3.10
CA ASP A 200 2.15 31.62 2.00
C ASP A 200 0.64 31.72 1.85
N ILE A 201 0.01 32.61 2.62
CA ILE A 201 -1.42 32.85 2.52
C ILE A 201 -1.78 33.95 1.51
N TRP A 202 -0.81 34.63 0.85
CA TRP A 202 -1.11 35.72 -0.12
C TRP A 202 -0.10 35.81 -1.24
#